data_854d83f5c65decaf456ea977d96fcf8f
#
_entry.id   854d83f5c65decaf456ea977d96fcf8f
#
_cell.length_a   1.000
_cell.length_b   1.000
_cell.length_c   1.000
_cell.angle_alpha   90.00
_cell.angle_beta   90.00
_cell.angle_gamma   90.00
#
_symmetry.space_group_name_H-M   'P 1'
#
loop_
_entity.id
_entity.type
_entity.pdbx_description
1 polymer ?
#
loop_
_entity_poly.entity_id
_entity_poly.type
_entity_poly.pdbx_seq_one_letter_code
_entity_poly.pdbx_strand_id
1 'polypeptide(L)'
;MITEGSKKYIRRIKHLALLIPLVLFLMAMGQIAQAVPSGGYARPEILIQPEELKVLVEKQDPNIRIIDVCEKIPYLSGHIPGAVQIWRPDIEDKAHPILGMMAPRAQVEDLLGGLGISNKHTLIIYSDLYDHARLWWILAYYGFPLKQMKLLDGGIDAWKAKGYPLDINPPRVEKTRFKLKEEAKDPKPLLCTLPEVKSALKEPGKVVLDVRSKKEYLGEEMKKGAIKAGRIPGVTWIEWKESILEEGPYKGYWKPAEEIKKVYRAKGVTPEKDLYIY
;
A
#
# COMPACT_ATOMS: atom_id res chain seq x y z
N MET A 1 -71.44 16.92 -0.63
CA MET A 1 -71.16 17.12 0.81
C MET A 1 -70.02 16.16 1.20
N ILE A 2 -68.86 16.67 1.48
CA ILE A 2 -67.72 15.85 1.92
C ILE A 2 -67.84 15.75 3.45
N THR A 3 -68.01 14.55 3.98
CA THR A 3 -68.25 14.33 5.41
C THR A 3 -66.97 14.68 6.22
N GLU A 4 -67.17 15.11 7.48
CA GLU A 4 -66.10 15.55 8.39
C GLU A 4 -64.95 14.49 8.58
N GLY A 5 -65.26 13.20 8.42
CA GLY A 5 -64.29 12.10 8.44
C GLY A 5 -63.29 12.15 7.31
N SER A 6 -63.71 12.59 6.10
CA SER A 6 -62.79 12.69 4.94
C SER A 6 -61.76 13.82 5.12
N LYS A 7 -62.10 14.91 5.78
CA LYS A 7 -61.17 16.02 6.06
C LYS A 7 -60.10 15.65 7.07
N LYS A 8 -60.41 14.79 8.05
CA LYS A 8 -59.46 14.29 9.04
C LYS A 8 -58.45 13.34 8.43
N TYR A 9 -58.89 12.52 7.46
CA TYR A 9 -57.99 11.55 6.75
C TYR A 9 -57.02 12.27 5.81
N ILE A 10 -57.49 13.25 5.06
CA ILE A 10 -56.67 14.08 4.16
C ILE A 10 -55.63 14.90 4.93
N ARG A 11 -55.97 15.35 6.15
CA ARG A 11 -55.02 16.08 7.01
C ARG A 11 -53.89 15.17 7.54
N ARG A 12 -54.20 13.90 7.89
CA ARG A 12 -53.20 12.91 8.30
C ARG A 12 -52.24 12.52 7.16
N ILE A 13 -52.72 12.37 5.92
CA ILE A 13 -51.91 12.05 4.76
C ILE A 13 -50.94 13.21 4.42
N LYS A 14 -51.40 14.49 4.56
CA LYS A 14 -50.52 15.64 4.33
C LYS A 14 -49.36 15.73 5.32
N HIS A 15 -49.59 15.36 6.60
CA HIS A 15 -48.48 15.32 7.58
C HIS A 15 -47.55 14.14 7.35
N LEU A 16 -48.03 12.99 6.87
CA LEU A 16 -47.20 11.84 6.53
C LEU A 16 -46.33 12.11 5.29
N ALA A 17 -46.90 12.79 4.27
CA ALA A 17 -46.15 13.14 3.05
C ALA A 17 -45.05 14.20 3.27
N LEU A 18 -45.14 15.01 4.35
CA LEU A 18 -44.09 15.97 4.73
C LEU A 18 -42.96 15.32 5.58
N LEU A 19 -43.24 14.20 6.27
CA LEU A 19 -42.23 13.50 7.08
C LEU A 19 -41.30 12.60 6.23
N ILE A 20 -41.78 12.06 5.12
CA ILE A 20 -40.98 11.19 4.23
C ILE A 20 -39.75 11.90 3.66
N PRO A 21 -39.82 13.11 3.06
CA PRO A 21 -38.62 13.80 2.57
C PRO A 21 -37.69 14.27 3.70
N LEU A 22 -38.23 14.56 4.91
CA LEU A 22 -37.37 14.91 6.06
C LEU A 22 -36.62 13.73 6.58
N VAL A 23 -37.20 12.52 6.61
CA VAL A 23 -36.51 11.29 7.01
C VAL A 23 -35.49 10.89 5.96
N LEU A 24 -35.78 11.01 4.65
CA LEU A 24 -34.82 10.79 3.56
C LEU A 24 -33.69 11.83 3.57
N PHE A 25 -33.99 13.09 3.91
CA PHE A 25 -32.95 14.12 4.06
C PHE A 25 -32.06 13.89 5.29
N LEU A 26 -32.65 13.45 6.41
CA LEU A 26 -31.87 13.05 7.61
C LEU A 26 -31.04 11.78 7.38
N MET A 27 -31.53 10.82 6.58
CA MET A 27 -30.72 9.65 6.17
C MET A 27 -29.59 10.03 5.18
N ALA A 28 -29.81 11.04 4.33
CA ALA A 28 -28.76 11.56 3.46
C ALA A 28 -27.68 12.37 4.21
N MET A 29 -28.03 13.00 5.33
CA MET A 29 -27.06 13.69 6.20
C MET A 29 -26.31 12.73 7.15
N GLY A 30 -26.72 11.47 7.25
CA GLY A 30 -26.14 10.46 8.16
C GLY A 30 -24.91 9.74 7.62
N GLN A 31 -24.40 10.05 6.45
CA GLN A 31 -23.04 9.67 6.07
C GLN A 31 -22.06 10.66 6.72
N ILE A 32 -21.89 10.53 8.03
CA ILE A 32 -20.67 10.99 8.68
C ILE A 32 -19.56 10.29 7.89
N ALA A 33 -18.80 11.07 7.13
CA ALA A 33 -17.59 10.56 6.48
C ALA A 33 -16.76 9.93 7.60
N GLN A 34 -16.80 8.61 7.71
CA GLN A 34 -15.96 7.91 8.68
C GLN A 34 -14.54 8.32 8.36
N ALA A 35 -13.88 8.93 9.31
CA ALA A 35 -12.49 9.31 9.15
C ALA A 35 -11.69 8.07 8.73
N VAL A 36 -10.81 8.22 7.75
CA VAL A 36 -9.91 7.15 7.32
C VAL A 36 -9.16 6.67 8.57
N PRO A 37 -9.20 5.37 8.90
CA PRO A 37 -8.62 4.87 10.13
C PRO A 37 -7.09 5.01 10.19
N SER A 38 -6.43 5.10 9.03
CA SER A 38 -4.98 5.28 8.95
C SER A 38 -4.57 6.66 9.47
N GLY A 39 -3.58 6.70 10.38
CA GLY A 39 -3.08 7.96 10.94
C GLY A 39 -2.14 7.78 12.11
N GLY A 40 -1.58 8.89 12.59
CA GLY A 40 -0.65 8.93 13.73
C GLY A 40 0.76 8.42 13.42
N TYR A 41 1.12 8.30 12.13
CA TYR A 41 2.46 7.85 11.71
C TYR A 41 3.50 8.95 11.89
N ALA A 42 4.73 8.53 12.19
CA ALA A 42 5.87 9.45 12.28
C ALA A 42 6.23 10.07 10.91
N ARG A 43 5.84 9.41 9.82
CA ARG A 43 6.10 9.83 8.44
C ARG A 43 4.83 9.69 7.59
N PRO A 44 3.80 10.50 7.83
CA PRO A 44 2.53 10.40 7.13
C PRO A 44 2.66 10.72 5.63
N GLU A 45 3.70 11.45 5.22
CA GLU A 45 3.97 11.81 3.83
C GLU A 45 4.26 10.62 2.91
N ILE A 46 4.55 9.44 3.47
CA ILE A 46 4.77 8.20 2.70
C ILE A 46 3.45 7.66 2.13
N LEU A 47 2.33 7.97 2.75
CA LEU A 47 1.02 7.54 2.26
C LEU A 47 0.33 8.67 1.48
N ILE A 48 -0.51 8.27 0.54
CA ILE A 48 -1.46 9.15 -0.14
C ILE A 48 -2.84 8.48 -0.10
N GLN A 49 -3.86 9.28 0.22
CA GLN A 49 -5.23 8.79 0.23
C GLN A 49 -5.83 8.77 -1.19
N PRO A 50 -6.80 7.88 -1.49
CA PRO A 50 -7.44 7.82 -2.80
C PRO A 50 -8.04 9.14 -3.25
N GLU A 51 -8.59 9.93 -2.34
CA GLU A 51 -9.17 11.25 -2.61
C GLU A 51 -8.12 12.26 -3.06
N GLU A 52 -6.96 12.25 -2.42
CA GLU A 52 -5.84 13.15 -2.79
C GLU A 52 -5.29 12.76 -4.17
N LEU A 53 -5.12 11.44 -4.40
CA LEU A 53 -4.67 10.95 -5.69
C LEU A 53 -5.67 11.28 -6.82
N LYS A 54 -6.98 11.17 -6.55
CA LYS A 54 -8.03 11.52 -7.51
C LYS A 54 -7.87 12.96 -8.02
N VAL A 55 -7.63 13.90 -7.10
CA VAL A 55 -7.41 15.31 -7.46
C VAL A 55 -6.19 15.48 -8.38
N LEU A 56 -5.10 14.74 -8.11
CA LEU A 56 -3.89 14.79 -8.95
C LEU A 56 -4.13 14.20 -10.34
N VAL A 57 -4.87 13.09 -10.42
CA VAL A 57 -5.25 12.45 -11.68
C VAL A 57 -6.13 13.38 -12.53
N GLU A 58 -7.14 14.01 -11.93
CA GLU A 58 -8.05 14.92 -12.62
C GLU A 58 -7.33 16.18 -13.14
N LYS A 59 -6.34 16.67 -12.40
CA LYS A 59 -5.49 17.79 -12.82
C LYS A 59 -4.45 17.42 -13.87
N GLN A 60 -4.26 16.13 -14.13
CA GLN A 60 -3.19 15.63 -15.00
C GLN A 60 -1.81 16.20 -14.61
N ASP A 61 -1.51 16.20 -13.30
CA ASP A 61 -0.28 16.82 -12.76
C ASP A 61 0.96 16.18 -13.42
N PRO A 62 1.75 16.95 -14.20
CA PRO A 62 2.90 16.42 -14.91
C PRO A 62 4.06 16.03 -13.98
N ASN A 63 4.02 16.44 -12.72
CA ASN A 63 5.08 16.19 -11.74
C ASN A 63 4.92 14.84 -11.05
N ILE A 64 3.80 14.13 -11.26
CA ILE A 64 3.61 12.79 -10.70
C ILE A 64 3.79 11.71 -11.76
N ARG A 65 4.12 10.51 -11.30
CA ARG A 65 4.00 9.26 -12.06
C ARG A 65 3.36 8.21 -11.17
N ILE A 66 2.31 7.60 -11.70
CA ILE A 66 1.56 6.57 -11.00
C ILE A 66 2.05 5.23 -11.52
N ILE A 67 2.35 4.31 -10.61
CA ILE A 67 2.93 2.99 -10.93
C ILE A 67 2.03 1.92 -10.33
N ASP A 68 1.49 1.06 -11.17
CA ASP A 68 0.79 -0.15 -10.79
C ASP A 68 1.78 -1.32 -10.76
N VAL A 69 1.99 -1.90 -9.59
CA VAL A 69 2.89 -3.05 -9.44
C VAL A 69 2.06 -4.33 -9.42
N CYS A 70 1.68 -4.80 -10.59
CA CYS A 70 0.82 -5.96 -10.76
C CYS A 70 1.11 -6.72 -12.05
N GLU A 71 0.44 -7.86 -12.22
CA GLU A 71 0.47 -8.62 -13.48
C GLU A 71 -0.19 -7.83 -14.61
N LYS A 72 0.19 -8.19 -15.85
CA LYS A 72 -0.32 -7.50 -17.04
C LYS A 72 -1.83 -7.64 -17.23
N ILE A 73 -2.40 -8.80 -16.94
CA ILE A 73 -3.84 -9.03 -17.14
C ILE A 73 -4.70 -8.20 -16.18
N PRO A 74 -4.46 -8.20 -14.87
CA PRO A 74 -5.14 -7.28 -13.95
C PRO A 74 -5.03 -5.81 -14.36
N TYR A 75 -3.83 -5.35 -14.74
CA TYR A 75 -3.61 -3.99 -15.20
C TYR A 75 -4.49 -3.62 -16.41
N LEU A 76 -4.53 -4.46 -17.44
CA LEU A 76 -5.35 -4.25 -18.64
C LEU A 76 -6.85 -4.42 -18.38
N SER A 77 -7.23 -5.05 -17.26
CA SER A 77 -8.63 -5.16 -16.83
C SER A 77 -9.13 -3.89 -16.14
N GLY A 78 -8.23 -3.05 -15.64
CA GLY A 78 -8.57 -1.77 -15.03
C GLY A 78 -7.50 -1.27 -14.05
N HIS A 79 -6.91 -0.13 -14.37
CA HIS A 79 -5.89 0.55 -13.57
C HIS A 79 -6.28 2.02 -13.34
N ILE A 80 -5.60 2.68 -12.41
CA ILE A 80 -5.80 4.12 -12.16
C ILE A 80 -5.36 4.90 -13.41
N PRO A 81 -6.16 5.85 -13.92
CA PRO A 81 -5.83 6.59 -15.14
C PRO A 81 -4.44 7.21 -15.09
N GLY A 82 -3.67 7.00 -16.16
CA GLY A 82 -2.29 7.47 -16.28
C GLY A 82 -1.24 6.62 -15.58
N ALA A 83 -1.61 5.52 -14.91
CA ALA A 83 -0.65 4.61 -14.29
C ALA A 83 0.12 3.81 -15.36
N VAL A 84 1.43 3.66 -15.16
CA VAL A 84 2.27 2.71 -15.89
C VAL A 84 2.40 1.41 -15.09
N GLN A 85 2.62 0.30 -15.78
CA GLN A 85 2.68 -1.02 -15.14
C GLN A 85 4.14 -1.47 -14.96
N ILE A 86 4.41 -2.06 -13.79
CA ILE A 86 5.62 -2.82 -13.49
C ILE A 86 5.17 -4.17 -12.91
N TRP A 87 5.76 -5.25 -13.39
CA TRP A 87 5.55 -6.58 -12.82
C TRP A 87 6.70 -6.94 -11.88
N ARG A 88 6.41 -7.67 -10.80
CA ARG A 88 7.43 -8.06 -9.83
C ARG A 88 8.71 -8.64 -10.43
N PRO A 89 8.68 -9.57 -11.43
CA PRO A 89 9.88 -10.07 -12.07
C PRO A 89 10.74 -9.02 -12.79
N ASP A 90 10.19 -7.84 -13.10
CA ASP A 90 10.94 -6.76 -13.75
C ASP A 90 11.89 -6.05 -12.78
N ILE A 91 11.60 -6.18 -11.47
CA ILE A 91 12.40 -5.64 -10.37
C ILE A 91 13.15 -6.72 -9.58
N GLU A 92 13.31 -7.90 -10.18
CA GLU A 92 14.11 -9.00 -9.64
C GLU A 92 15.35 -9.25 -10.51
N ASP A 93 16.46 -9.62 -9.85
CA ASP A 93 17.68 -10.07 -10.53
C ASP A 93 17.51 -11.51 -11.00
N LYS A 94 17.25 -11.70 -12.30
CA LYS A 94 17.08 -13.03 -12.90
C LYS A 94 18.39 -13.83 -13.02
N ALA A 95 19.55 -13.18 -12.91
CA ALA A 95 20.85 -13.81 -12.95
C ALA A 95 21.34 -14.26 -11.55
N HIS A 96 20.70 -13.78 -10.49
CA HIS A 96 21.10 -14.13 -9.13
C HIS A 96 20.68 -15.56 -8.78
N PRO A 97 21.55 -16.36 -8.12
CA PRO A 97 21.24 -17.76 -7.76
C PRO A 97 20.10 -17.88 -6.73
N ILE A 98 19.84 -16.84 -5.96
CA ILE A 98 18.73 -16.79 -5.01
C ILE A 98 17.54 -16.09 -5.67
N LEU A 99 16.41 -16.80 -5.77
CA LEU A 99 15.19 -16.24 -6.35
C LEU A 99 14.66 -15.06 -5.53
N GLY A 100 14.13 -14.07 -6.22
CA GLY A 100 13.52 -12.90 -5.59
C GLY A 100 14.53 -11.86 -5.11
N MET A 101 15.81 -11.98 -5.44
CA MET A 101 16.75 -10.89 -5.18
C MET A 101 16.40 -9.66 -6.00
N MET A 102 16.62 -8.48 -5.42
CA MET A 102 16.31 -7.22 -6.09
C MET A 102 17.14 -7.03 -7.35
N ALA A 103 16.52 -6.42 -8.36
CA ALA A 103 17.17 -6.08 -9.62
C ALA A 103 18.38 -5.16 -9.41
N PRO A 104 19.47 -5.34 -10.21
CA PRO A 104 20.58 -4.41 -10.23
C PRO A 104 20.14 -2.99 -10.56
N ARG A 105 20.84 -2.00 -10.02
CA ARG A 105 20.55 -0.58 -10.21
C ARG A 105 20.30 -0.20 -11.67
N ALA A 106 21.17 -0.63 -12.58
CA ALA A 106 21.04 -0.30 -14.00
C ALA A 106 19.72 -0.81 -14.60
N GLN A 107 19.28 -2.02 -14.23
CA GLN A 107 18.00 -2.59 -14.68
C GLN A 107 16.82 -1.74 -14.18
N VAL A 108 16.85 -1.28 -12.92
CA VAL A 108 15.80 -0.41 -12.36
C VAL A 108 15.80 0.95 -13.05
N GLU A 109 16.98 1.53 -13.32
CA GLU A 109 17.13 2.80 -14.04
C GLU A 109 16.54 2.71 -15.46
N ASP A 110 16.88 1.67 -16.20
CA ASP A 110 16.40 1.46 -17.57
C ASP A 110 14.89 1.19 -17.62
N LEU A 111 14.38 0.38 -16.67
CA LEU A 111 12.96 0.11 -16.54
C LEU A 111 12.16 1.40 -16.31
N LEU A 112 12.53 2.18 -15.30
CA LEU A 112 11.80 3.41 -14.95
C LEU A 112 11.95 4.49 -16.03
N GLY A 113 13.15 4.67 -16.59
CA GLY A 113 13.37 5.57 -17.70
C GLY A 113 12.55 5.18 -18.94
N GLY A 114 12.46 3.88 -19.23
CA GLY A 114 11.62 3.33 -20.32
C GLY A 114 10.13 3.60 -20.14
N LEU A 115 9.65 3.72 -18.91
CA LEU A 115 8.28 4.06 -18.54
C LEU A 115 8.04 5.58 -18.40
N GLY A 116 8.93 6.41 -18.92
CA GLY A 116 8.77 7.87 -18.90
C GLY A 116 8.95 8.51 -17.52
N ILE A 117 9.60 7.79 -16.58
CA ILE A 117 9.85 8.28 -15.24
C ILE A 117 11.22 8.95 -15.18
N SER A 118 11.29 10.15 -14.62
CA SER A 118 12.53 10.89 -14.38
C SER A 118 12.69 11.22 -12.89
N ASN A 119 13.89 11.62 -12.48
CA ASN A 119 14.18 12.01 -11.10
C ASN A 119 13.41 13.26 -10.61
N LYS A 120 12.69 13.96 -11.47
CA LYS A 120 11.87 15.11 -11.10
C LYS A 120 10.48 14.71 -10.58
N HIS A 121 10.02 13.51 -10.92
CA HIS A 121 8.68 13.07 -10.58
C HIS A 121 8.56 12.62 -9.12
N THR A 122 7.41 12.88 -8.53
CA THR A 122 6.92 12.18 -7.35
C THR A 122 6.25 10.89 -7.82
N LEU A 123 6.66 9.77 -7.26
CA LEU A 123 6.14 8.45 -7.59
C LEU A 123 5.00 8.09 -6.65
N ILE A 124 3.86 7.73 -7.22
CA ILE A 124 2.73 7.19 -6.46
C ILE A 124 2.60 5.72 -6.85
N ILE A 125 2.89 4.84 -5.90
CA ILE A 125 3.04 3.42 -6.15
C ILE A 125 1.87 2.69 -5.49
N TYR A 126 1.25 1.77 -6.20
CA TYR A 126 0.18 0.94 -5.67
C TYR A 126 0.23 -0.48 -6.26
N SER A 127 -0.51 -1.38 -5.65
CA SER A 127 -0.81 -2.72 -6.14
C SER A 127 -2.14 -3.19 -5.56
N ASP A 128 -2.52 -4.40 -5.86
CA ASP A 128 -3.63 -5.12 -5.24
C ASP A 128 -3.23 -5.79 -3.90
N LEU A 129 -1.93 -6.04 -3.68
CA LEU A 129 -1.40 -6.71 -2.48
C LEU A 129 -0.27 -5.90 -1.84
N TYR A 130 0.98 -6.37 -1.95
CA TYR A 130 2.14 -5.83 -1.23
C TYR A 130 3.35 -5.53 -2.12
N ASP A 131 3.30 -5.83 -3.41
CA ASP A 131 4.46 -5.67 -4.30
C ASP A 131 4.86 -4.20 -4.52
N HIS A 132 3.93 -3.26 -4.31
CA HIS A 132 4.22 -1.83 -4.30
C HIS A 132 5.24 -1.44 -3.23
N ALA A 133 5.18 -2.06 -2.04
CA ALA A 133 6.14 -1.82 -0.97
C ALA A 133 7.54 -2.33 -1.34
N ARG A 134 7.64 -3.41 -2.13
CA ARG A 134 8.91 -3.91 -2.64
C ARG A 134 9.59 -2.92 -3.58
N LEU A 135 8.85 -2.34 -4.54
CA LEU A 135 9.39 -1.32 -5.41
C LEU A 135 9.85 -0.09 -4.61
N TRP A 136 9.02 0.36 -3.65
CA TRP A 136 9.38 1.46 -2.77
C TRP A 136 10.69 1.19 -2.01
N TRP A 137 10.84 -0.02 -1.45
CA TRP A 137 12.03 -0.43 -0.73
C TRP A 137 13.28 -0.47 -1.63
N ILE A 138 13.18 -1.01 -2.86
CA ILE A 138 14.28 -1.03 -3.82
C ILE A 138 14.75 0.38 -4.16
N LEU A 139 13.83 1.30 -4.40
CA LEU A 139 14.13 2.70 -4.68
C LEU A 139 14.78 3.40 -3.49
N ALA A 140 14.29 3.13 -2.28
CA ALA A 140 14.87 3.63 -1.04
C ALA A 140 16.30 3.10 -0.84
N TYR A 141 16.52 1.81 -1.09
CA TYR A 141 17.83 1.16 -1.02
C TYR A 141 18.84 1.83 -1.97
N TYR A 142 18.43 2.15 -3.20
CA TYR A 142 19.26 2.88 -4.15
C TYR A 142 19.23 4.41 -3.96
N GLY A 143 18.81 4.91 -2.82
CA GLY A 143 18.90 6.32 -2.44
C GLY A 143 18.00 7.27 -3.21
N PHE A 144 16.88 6.79 -3.80
CA PHE A 144 15.86 7.69 -4.32
C PHE A 144 15.19 8.44 -3.16
N PRO A 145 14.90 9.75 -3.29
CA PRO A 145 14.41 10.56 -2.17
C PRO A 145 13.08 10.05 -1.63
N LEU A 146 13.01 9.68 -0.35
CA LEU A 146 11.81 9.14 0.28
C LEU A 146 10.61 10.08 0.17
N LYS A 147 10.83 11.41 0.24
CA LYS A 147 9.78 12.43 0.07
C LYS A 147 9.15 12.47 -1.33
N GLN A 148 9.79 11.85 -2.32
CA GLN A 148 9.28 11.74 -3.69
C GLN A 148 8.60 10.38 -3.95
N MET A 149 8.36 9.59 -2.91
CA MET A 149 7.67 8.30 -3.04
C MET A 149 6.49 8.24 -2.09
N LYS A 150 5.34 7.89 -2.62
CA LYS A 150 4.11 7.70 -1.86
C LYS A 150 3.50 6.34 -2.20
N LEU A 151 2.92 5.69 -1.21
CA LEU A 151 2.13 4.48 -1.37
C LEU A 151 0.65 4.85 -1.28
N LEU A 152 -0.17 4.34 -2.21
CA LEU A 152 -1.62 4.53 -2.14
C LEU A 152 -2.18 3.67 -1.01
N ASP A 153 -2.76 4.32 -0.01
CA ASP A 153 -3.36 3.64 1.13
C ASP A 153 -4.59 2.83 0.69
N GLY A 154 -4.60 1.54 1.02
CA GLY A 154 -5.61 0.61 0.54
C GLY A 154 -5.48 0.17 -0.93
N GLY A 155 -4.47 0.63 -1.65
CA GLY A 155 -4.17 0.20 -3.03
C GLY A 155 -5.30 0.40 -4.02
N ILE A 156 -5.34 -0.45 -5.07
CA ILE A 156 -6.36 -0.37 -6.13
C ILE A 156 -7.78 -0.66 -5.59
N ASP A 157 -7.89 -1.47 -4.54
CA ASP A 157 -9.19 -1.82 -3.97
C ASP A 157 -9.84 -0.61 -3.30
N ALA A 158 -9.05 0.22 -2.61
CA ALA A 158 -9.54 1.47 -2.03
C ALA A 158 -10.02 2.46 -3.10
N TRP A 159 -9.31 2.57 -4.22
CA TRP A 159 -9.70 3.39 -5.37
C TRP A 159 -11.04 2.92 -5.96
N LYS A 160 -11.17 1.60 -6.19
CA LYS A 160 -12.40 0.97 -6.69
C LYS A 160 -13.57 1.13 -5.74
N ALA A 161 -13.36 0.95 -4.42
CA ALA A 161 -14.39 1.08 -3.39
C ALA A 161 -14.99 2.50 -3.33
N LYS A 162 -14.23 3.53 -3.73
CA LYS A 162 -14.70 4.91 -3.86
C LYS A 162 -15.48 5.15 -5.17
N GLY A 163 -15.59 4.16 -6.05
CA GLY A 163 -16.24 4.32 -7.36
C GLY A 163 -15.45 5.21 -8.32
N TYR A 164 -14.16 5.39 -8.12
CA TYR A 164 -13.32 6.23 -8.98
C TYR A 164 -13.03 5.56 -10.32
N PRO A 165 -12.83 6.34 -11.40
CA PRO A 165 -12.68 5.80 -12.73
C PRO A 165 -11.43 4.94 -12.88
N LEU A 166 -11.54 3.92 -13.73
CA LEU A 166 -10.43 3.09 -14.17
C LEU A 166 -10.20 3.30 -15.67
N ASP A 167 -8.95 3.14 -16.09
CA ASP A 167 -8.58 3.05 -17.50
C ASP A 167 -8.16 1.61 -17.82
N ILE A 168 -8.33 1.20 -19.08
CA ILE A 168 -7.88 -0.09 -19.62
C ILE A 168 -6.76 0.09 -20.65
N ASN A 169 -6.49 1.33 -21.04
CA ASN A 169 -5.50 1.67 -22.05
C ASN A 169 -4.23 2.18 -21.37
N PRO A 170 -3.08 1.53 -21.58
CA PRO A 170 -1.81 2.03 -21.08
C PRO A 170 -1.51 3.44 -21.60
N PRO A 171 -1.00 4.35 -20.75
CA PRO A 171 -0.65 5.69 -21.20
C PRO A 171 0.49 5.64 -22.22
N ARG A 172 0.43 6.54 -23.20
CA ARG A 172 1.59 6.77 -24.08
C ARG A 172 2.63 7.56 -23.32
N VAL A 173 3.83 7.02 -23.20
CA VAL A 173 4.94 7.65 -22.47
C VAL A 173 6.15 7.82 -23.39
N GLU A 174 6.82 8.94 -23.27
CA GLU A 174 8.13 9.15 -23.88
C GLU A 174 9.21 8.67 -22.92
N LYS A 175 10.21 7.97 -23.46
CA LYS A 175 11.34 7.51 -22.65
C LYS A 175 12.10 8.71 -22.07
N THR A 176 12.50 8.58 -20.83
CA THR A 176 13.27 9.58 -20.09
C THR A 176 14.56 8.96 -19.56
N ARG A 177 15.40 9.80 -18.94
CA ARG A 177 16.54 9.35 -18.15
C ARG A 177 16.16 9.32 -16.69
N PHE A 178 16.28 8.15 -16.06
CA PHE A 178 16.17 7.97 -14.61
C PHE A 178 17.53 7.51 -14.07
N LYS A 179 17.96 8.05 -12.93
CA LYS A 179 19.23 7.71 -12.31
C LYS A 179 19.09 7.53 -10.81
N LEU A 180 19.68 6.46 -10.30
CA LEU A 180 19.77 6.13 -8.90
C LEU A 180 21.20 6.37 -8.41
N LYS A 181 21.37 6.59 -7.12
CA LYS A 181 22.71 6.63 -6.50
C LYS A 181 23.23 5.21 -6.34
N GLU A 182 24.50 5.10 -6.05
CA GLU A 182 25.02 3.87 -5.46
C GLU A 182 24.32 3.65 -4.14
N GLU A 183 24.33 2.76 -3.39
CA GLU A 183 23.59 2.49 -2.15
C GLU A 183 23.34 3.75 -1.31
N ALA A 184 22.17 3.83 -0.70
CA ALA A 184 21.92 4.89 0.26
C ALA A 184 22.96 4.81 1.38
N LYS A 185 23.81 5.81 1.47
CA LYS A 185 24.75 5.97 2.59
C LYS A 185 24.04 6.52 3.82
N ASP A 186 22.87 6.02 4.15
CA ASP A 186 22.22 6.36 5.39
C ASP A 186 22.78 5.47 6.52
N PRO A 187 22.82 5.92 7.79
CA PRO A 187 23.57 5.26 8.87
C PRO A 187 23.16 3.81 9.13
N LYS A 188 22.04 3.33 8.57
CA LYS A 188 21.65 1.90 8.67
C LYS A 188 21.37 1.34 7.27
N PRO A 189 22.13 0.33 6.83
CA PRO A 189 21.87 -0.34 5.56
C PRO A 189 20.47 -0.98 5.57
N LEU A 190 19.73 -0.81 4.46
CA LEU A 190 18.41 -1.43 4.29
C LEU A 190 18.49 -2.92 3.91
N LEU A 191 19.65 -3.43 3.62
CA LEU A 191 19.91 -4.83 3.31
C LEU A 191 20.89 -5.41 4.34
N CYS A 192 20.56 -6.57 4.90
CA CYS A 192 21.42 -7.28 5.82
C CYS A 192 21.90 -8.61 5.24
N THR A 193 23.08 -9.02 5.65
CA THR A 193 23.71 -10.28 5.28
C THR A 193 23.39 -11.40 6.26
N LEU A 194 23.61 -12.66 5.85
CA LEU A 194 23.45 -13.81 6.74
C LEU A 194 24.31 -13.76 8.02
N PRO A 195 25.59 -13.32 7.97
CA PRO A 195 26.39 -13.12 9.20
C PRO A 195 25.76 -12.09 10.15
N GLU A 196 25.24 -10.96 9.64
CA GLU A 196 24.58 -9.93 10.45
C GLU A 196 23.31 -10.45 11.11
N VAL A 197 22.47 -11.20 10.39
CA VAL A 197 21.27 -11.84 10.97
C VAL A 197 21.65 -12.83 12.06
N LYS A 198 22.70 -13.66 11.85
CA LYS A 198 23.21 -14.59 12.87
C LYS A 198 23.75 -13.89 14.12
N SER A 199 24.37 -12.72 13.97
CA SER A 199 24.79 -11.87 15.09
C SER A 199 23.61 -11.29 15.83
N ALA A 200 22.64 -10.70 15.08
CA ALA A 200 21.46 -10.07 15.61
C ALA A 200 20.64 -10.99 16.54
N LEU A 201 20.56 -12.29 16.22
CA LEU A 201 19.87 -13.28 17.06
C LEU A 201 20.45 -13.45 18.48
N LYS A 202 21.68 -12.99 18.72
CA LYS A 202 22.40 -13.11 19.98
C LYS A 202 22.44 -11.80 20.76
N GLU A 203 21.97 -10.70 20.20
CA GLU A 203 22.11 -9.36 20.76
C GLU A 203 20.77 -8.85 21.32
N PRO A 204 20.67 -8.51 22.63
CA PRO A 204 19.40 -8.10 23.25
C PRO A 204 18.77 -6.84 22.64
N GLY A 205 19.59 -5.95 22.05
CA GLY A 205 19.14 -4.71 21.40
C GLY A 205 18.61 -4.91 19.97
N LYS A 206 18.60 -6.15 19.46
CA LYS A 206 18.20 -6.47 18.09
C LYS A 206 17.03 -7.44 18.06
N VAL A 207 16.19 -7.33 17.02
CA VAL A 207 15.09 -8.26 16.78
C VAL A 207 15.16 -8.74 15.33
N VAL A 208 15.19 -10.05 15.14
CA VAL A 208 14.95 -10.67 13.83
C VAL A 208 13.47 -10.98 13.73
N LEU A 209 12.79 -10.33 12.78
CA LEU A 209 11.35 -10.38 12.62
C LEU A 209 10.98 -11.17 11.36
N ASP A 210 10.22 -12.24 11.57
CA ASP A 210 9.56 -12.99 10.49
C ASP A 210 8.19 -12.36 10.23
N VAL A 211 7.99 -11.83 9.02
CA VAL A 211 6.71 -11.20 8.63
C VAL A 211 5.88 -12.07 7.68
N ARG A 212 6.34 -13.29 7.40
CA ARG A 212 5.66 -14.22 6.50
C ARG A 212 4.37 -14.77 7.11
N SER A 213 3.61 -15.49 6.29
CA SER A 213 2.36 -16.12 6.70
C SER A 213 2.58 -17.12 7.87
N LYS A 214 1.52 -17.33 8.67
CA LYS A 214 1.55 -18.32 9.76
C LYS A 214 1.94 -19.71 9.25
N LYS A 215 1.46 -20.11 8.08
CA LYS A 215 1.78 -21.41 7.47
C LYS A 215 3.26 -21.55 7.14
N GLU A 216 3.88 -20.50 6.58
CA GLU A 216 5.33 -20.49 6.32
C GLU A 216 6.13 -20.51 7.62
N TYR A 217 5.73 -19.71 8.62
CA TYR A 217 6.38 -19.69 9.92
C TYR A 217 6.34 -21.05 10.64
N LEU A 218 5.22 -21.77 10.54
CA LEU A 218 5.07 -23.11 11.14
C LEU A 218 5.73 -24.23 10.29
N GLY A 219 6.09 -23.95 9.04
CA GLY A 219 6.64 -24.93 8.12
C GLY A 219 5.59 -25.81 7.42
N GLU A 220 4.34 -25.39 7.46
CA GLU A 220 3.21 -26.04 6.77
C GLU A 220 3.17 -25.69 5.27
N GLU A 221 3.80 -24.60 4.89
CA GLU A 221 3.93 -24.13 3.52
C GLU A 221 5.39 -23.74 3.24
N MET A 222 5.87 -24.04 2.03
CA MET A 222 7.19 -23.64 1.56
C MET A 222 7.07 -22.92 0.22
N LYS A 223 7.53 -21.68 0.14
CA LYS A 223 7.54 -20.93 -1.12
C LYS A 223 8.63 -21.43 -2.05
N LYS A 224 8.38 -21.31 -3.35
CA LYS A 224 9.35 -21.64 -4.38
C LYS A 224 10.66 -20.87 -4.15
N GLY A 225 11.79 -21.56 -4.18
CA GLY A 225 13.10 -20.99 -3.93
C GLY A 225 13.60 -21.12 -2.49
N ALA A 226 12.74 -21.46 -1.53
CA ALA A 226 13.16 -21.76 -0.18
C ALA A 226 13.82 -23.15 -0.13
N ILE A 227 14.94 -23.24 0.60
CA ILE A 227 15.70 -24.50 0.73
C ILE A 227 15.08 -25.41 1.80
N LYS A 228 14.43 -24.81 2.82
CA LYS A 228 13.86 -25.52 3.96
C LYS A 228 12.60 -24.83 4.44
N ALA A 229 11.61 -25.62 4.81
CA ALA A 229 10.38 -25.16 5.46
C ALA A 229 10.64 -24.69 6.91
N GLY A 230 9.74 -23.84 7.43
CA GLY A 230 9.78 -23.32 8.79
C GLY A 230 10.47 -21.96 8.92
N ARG A 231 11.04 -21.71 10.09
CA ARG A 231 11.57 -20.40 10.49
C ARG A 231 13.00 -20.48 11.01
N ILE A 232 13.63 -19.34 11.07
CA ILE A 232 14.91 -19.18 11.78
C ILE A 232 14.64 -19.33 13.30
N PRO A 233 15.37 -20.18 14.04
CA PRO A 233 15.21 -20.29 15.49
C PRO A 233 15.48 -18.95 16.20
N GLY A 234 14.65 -18.59 17.19
CA GLY A 234 14.85 -17.38 18.00
C GLY A 234 14.26 -16.10 17.43
N VAL A 235 13.54 -16.16 16.30
CA VAL A 235 12.89 -14.99 15.72
C VAL A 235 11.58 -14.62 16.40
N THR A 236 11.24 -13.35 16.34
CA THR A 236 9.88 -12.86 16.62
C THR A 236 9.04 -13.00 15.36
N TRP A 237 7.77 -13.42 15.50
CA TRP A 237 6.85 -13.51 14.38
C TRP A 237 5.68 -12.53 14.53
N ILE A 238 5.49 -11.71 13.49
CA ILE A 238 4.34 -10.82 13.30
C ILE A 238 4.03 -10.84 11.81
N GLU A 239 2.95 -11.48 11.41
CA GLU A 239 2.55 -11.52 10.00
C GLU A 239 2.31 -10.08 9.50
N TRP A 240 2.76 -9.75 8.28
CA TRP A 240 2.60 -8.42 7.71
C TRP A 240 1.15 -7.92 7.71
N LYS A 241 0.18 -8.81 7.62
CA LYS A 241 -1.26 -8.52 7.68
C LYS A 241 -1.71 -7.88 8.99
N GLU A 242 -0.98 -8.12 10.08
CA GLU A 242 -1.28 -7.47 11.36
C GLU A 242 -1.18 -5.95 11.31
N SER A 243 -0.57 -5.40 10.25
CA SER A 243 -0.41 -3.96 10.05
C SER A 243 -1.50 -3.34 9.16
N ILE A 244 -2.39 -4.14 8.56
CA ILE A 244 -3.45 -3.67 7.68
C ILE A 244 -4.84 -4.08 8.19
N LEU A 245 -5.87 -3.38 7.72
CA LEU A 245 -7.26 -3.73 7.98
C LEU A 245 -7.66 -4.85 7.01
N GLU A 246 -8.07 -6.00 7.53
CA GLU A 246 -8.42 -7.17 6.72
C GLU A 246 -9.88 -7.21 6.30
N GLU A 247 -10.74 -6.42 6.95
CA GLU A 247 -12.20 -6.43 6.75
C GLU A 247 -12.80 -5.02 6.73
N GLY A 248 -14.08 -4.93 6.36
CA GLY A 248 -14.85 -3.69 6.38
C GLY A 248 -14.55 -2.75 5.19
N PRO A 249 -15.06 -1.52 5.25
CA PRO A 249 -14.99 -0.56 4.14
C PRO A 249 -13.58 -0.02 3.87
N TYR A 250 -12.66 -0.24 4.81
CA TYR A 250 -11.25 0.18 4.71
C TYR A 250 -10.29 -1.02 4.60
N LYS A 251 -10.77 -2.15 4.10
CA LYS A 251 -9.91 -3.31 3.84
C LYS A 251 -8.71 -2.91 2.98
N GLY A 252 -7.53 -3.36 3.38
CA GLY A 252 -6.26 -3.04 2.70
C GLY A 252 -5.58 -1.75 3.17
N TYR A 253 -6.28 -0.88 3.89
CA TYR A 253 -5.66 0.31 4.50
C TYR A 253 -4.76 -0.06 5.66
N TRP A 254 -3.75 0.74 5.90
CA TRP A 254 -2.94 0.62 7.10
C TRP A 254 -3.76 0.89 8.35
N LYS A 255 -3.56 0.07 9.40
CA LYS A 255 -4.15 0.32 10.72
C LYS A 255 -3.59 1.62 11.31
N PRO A 256 -4.30 2.29 12.24
CA PRO A 256 -3.75 3.41 13.00
C PRO A 256 -2.40 3.07 13.61
N ALA A 257 -1.47 4.03 13.62
CA ALA A 257 -0.11 3.80 14.11
C ALA A 257 -0.07 3.24 15.54
N GLU A 258 -1.00 3.65 16.41
CA GLU A 258 -1.07 3.17 17.80
C GLU A 258 -1.49 1.70 17.88
N GLU A 259 -2.35 1.22 16.98
CA GLU A 259 -2.71 -0.20 16.93
C GLU A 259 -1.53 -1.05 16.44
N ILE A 260 -0.82 -0.59 15.40
CA ILE A 260 0.40 -1.24 14.93
C ILE A 260 1.45 -1.28 16.06
N LYS A 261 1.71 -0.14 16.71
CA LYS A 261 2.63 -0.07 17.85
C LYS A 261 2.28 -1.04 18.97
N LYS A 262 0.98 -1.18 19.29
CA LYS A 262 0.50 -2.11 20.33
C LYS A 262 0.85 -3.55 19.97
N VAL A 263 0.59 -3.99 18.74
CA VAL A 263 0.92 -5.35 18.25
C VAL A 263 2.43 -5.60 18.33
N TYR A 264 3.23 -4.66 17.83
CA TYR A 264 4.69 -4.81 17.78
C TYR A 264 5.32 -4.79 19.17
N ARG A 265 4.91 -3.86 20.05
CA ARG A 265 5.38 -3.79 21.43
C ARG A 265 5.04 -5.03 22.23
N ALA A 266 3.86 -5.62 22.04
CA ALA A 266 3.46 -6.87 22.72
C ALA A 266 4.37 -8.05 22.37
N LYS A 267 5.09 -7.97 21.25
CA LYS A 267 6.09 -8.96 20.79
C LYS A 267 7.54 -8.52 21.04
N GLY A 268 7.74 -7.45 21.82
CA GLY A 268 9.07 -6.94 22.17
C GLY A 268 9.77 -6.19 21.04
N VAL A 269 9.03 -5.80 19.99
CA VAL A 269 9.53 -4.92 18.92
C VAL A 269 9.24 -3.48 19.33
N THR A 270 10.29 -2.73 19.68
CA THR A 270 10.20 -1.36 20.19
C THR A 270 11.13 -0.43 19.40
N PRO A 271 10.91 0.90 19.41
CA PRO A 271 11.72 1.85 18.65
C PRO A 271 13.21 1.87 18.98
N GLU A 272 13.59 1.38 20.17
CA GLU A 272 14.97 1.36 20.66
C GLU A 272 15.76 0.17 20.10
N LYS A 273 15.09 -0.78 19.44
CA LYS A 273 15.73 -1.98 18.90
C LYS A 273 16.02 -1.85 17.41
N ASP A 274 17.15 -2.43 17.01
CA ASP A 274 17.44 -2.64 15.59
C ASP A 274 16.63 -3.81 15.05
N LEU A 275 15.98 -3.60 13.90
CA LEU A 275 15.05 -4.56 13.33
C LEU A 275 15.61 -5.16 12.04
N TYR A 276 15.69 -6.49 12.01
CA TYR A 276 16.08 -7.32 10.86
C TYR A 276 14.84 -8.08 10.38
N ILE A 277 14.33 -7.76 9.18
CA ILE A 277 13.06 -8.29 8.67
C ILE A 277 13.32 -9.28 7.53
N TYR A 278 12.59 -10.41 7.51
CA TYR A 278 12.57 -11.36 6.38
C TYR A 278 11.18 -11.96 6.16
#